data_044a42089713513adf173b59c53976df
#
_entry.id   044a42089713513adf173b59c53976df
#
_cell.length_a   1.000
_cell.length_b   1.000
_cell.length_c   1.000
_cell.angle_alpha   90.00
_cell.angle_beta   90.00
_cell.angle_gamma   90.00
#
_symmetry.space_group_name_H-M   'P 1'
#
loop_
_entity.id
_entity.type
_entity.pdbx_description
1 polymer ?
#
loop_
_entity_poly.entity_id
_entity_poly.type
_entity_poly.pdbx_seq_one_letter_code
_entity_poly.pdbx_strand_id
1 'polypeptide(L)'
;MCIRDSDGTAQLGLLAAYVRDKRIPLEMAPTSNVQTGAAESIAKHPIGLLKDLGFRVTVNTDNRLMSGTSMSREMALLSEAFGWGWADLQWLTINAMKSAFIPYDERLAIINEVIKPGYGKLLA
;
A
#
# COMPACT_ATOMS: atom_id res chain seq x y z
N MET A 1 0.18 12.66 13.48
CA MET A 1 0.85 11.39 13.18
C MET A 1 2.22 11.60 12.51
N CYS A 2 2.28 12.17 11.33
CA CYS A 2 3.53 12.62 10.71
C CYS A 2 3.54 14.15 10.68
N ILE A 3 4.63 14.78 11.10
CA ILE A 3 4.83 16.21 11.02
C ILE A 3 5.82 16.47 9.88
N ARG A 4 5.44 17.34 8.93
CA ARG A 4 6.36 17.81 7.90
C ARG A 4 7.01 19.09 8.36
N ASP A 5 8.34 19.12 8.33
CA ASP A 5 9.09 20.34 8.60
C ASP A 5 9.02 21.29 7.40
N SER A 6 9.45 22.53 7.61
CA SER A 6 9.46 23.59 6.59
C SER A 6 10.35 23.25 5.37
N ASP A 7 11.30 22.33 5.53
CA ASP A 7 12.17 21.83 4.45
C ASP A 7 11.56 20.64 3.70
N GLY A 8 10.36 20.20 4.03
CA GLY A 8 9.66 19.08 3.42
C GLY A 8 10.01 17.70 4.00
N THR A 9 10.87 17.62 5.01
CA THR A 9 11.14 16.35 5.69
C THR A 9 9.97 15.96 6.59
N ALA A 10 9.69 14.66 6.66
CA ALA A 10 8.64 14.11 7.51
C ALA A 10 9.25 13.53 8.78
N GLN A 11 8.77 13.99 9.94
CA GLN A 11 9.12 13.42 11.23
C GLN A 11 7.97 12.59 11.77
N LEU A 12 8.29 11.41 12.32
CA LEU A 12 7.31 10.52 12.92
C LEU A 12 7.14 10.85 14.40
N GLY A 13 5.87 11.01 14.83
CA GLY A 13 5.53 10.99 16.24
C GLY A 13 5.74 9.58 16.82
N LEU A 14 5.73 9.48 18.16
CA LEU A 14 5.97 8.21 18.87
C LEU A 14 4.97 7.12 18.47
N LEU A 15 3.69 7.44 18.32
CA LEU A 15 2.68 6.48 17.93
C LEU A 15 2.89 5.98 16.49
N ALA A 16 3.21 6.88 15.58
CA ALA A 16 3.48 6.50 14.20
C ALA A 16 4.74 5.62 14.10
N ALA A 17 5.79 5.95 14.81
CA ALA A 17 7.00 5.12 14.88
C ALA A 17 6.69 3.73 15.43
N TYR A 18 5.85 3.62 16.47
CA TYR A 18 5.42 2.34 17.02
C TYR A 18 4.68 1.50 15.98
N VAL A 19 3.72 2.09 15.28
CA VAL A 19 2.94 1.39 14.23
C VAL A 19 3.87 0.86 13.13
N ARG A 20 4.82 1.67 12.68
CA ARG A 20 5.81 1.28 11.67
C ARG A 20 6.70 0.14 12.17
N ASP A 21 7.28 0.28 13.35
CA ASP A 21 8.28 -0.66 13.88
C ASP A 21 7.65 -2.01 14.22
N LYS A 22 6.41 -2.01 14.67
CA LYS A 22 5.64 -3.24 14.93
C LYS A 22 5.05 -3.86 13.65
N ARG A 23 5.27 -3.24 12.50
CA ARG A 23 4.75 -3.74 11.21
C ARG A 23 3.24 -3.94 11.20
N ILE A 24 2.51 -3.05 11.89
CA ILE A 24 1.04 -3.06 11.87
C ILE A 24 0.59 -2.67 10.46
N PRO A 25 -0.20 -3.53 9.77
CA PRO A 25 -0.62 -3.21 8.41
C PRO A 25 -1.59 -2.04 8.37
N LEU A 26 -1.42 -1.19 7.37
CA LEU A 26 -2.32 -0.07 7.08
C LEU A 26 -3.08 -0.37 5.79
N GLU A 27 -4.39 -0.47 5.88
CA GLU A 27 -5.25 -0.67 4.72
C GLU A 27 -5.57 0.68 4.08
N MET A 28 -5.08 0.87 2.87
CA MET A 28 -5.30 2.09 2.12
C MET A 28 -6.21 1.80 0.92
N ALA A 29 -7.20 2.65 0.72
CA ALA A 29 -8.15 2.54 -0.40
C ALA A 29 -8.15 3.86 -1.19
N PRO A 30 -7.21 4.04 -2.14
CA PRO A 30 -6.93 5.34 -2.74
C PRO A 30 -8.15 6.05 -3.34
N THR A 31 -8.90 5.40 -4.22
CA THR A 31 -10.08 6.00 -4.83
C THR A 31 -11.14 6.35 -3.80
N SER A 32 -11.46 5.44 -2.88
CA SER A 32 -12.42 5.67 -1.80
C SER A 32 -11.96 6.82 -0.91
N ASN A 33 -10.69 6.88 -0.55
CA ASN A 33 -10.14 7.95 0.28
C ASN A 33 -10.26 9.33 -0.37
N VAL A 34 -10.12 9.42 -1.70
CA VAL A 34 -10.36 10.67 -2.44
C VAL A 34 -11.85 11.01 -2.45
N GLN A 35 -12.71 10.04 -2.73
CA GLN A 35 -14.16 10.25 -2.79
C GLN A 35 -14.76 10.68 -1.45
N THR A 36 -14.24 10.17 -0.36
CA THR A 36 -14.71 10.52 1.00
C THR A 36 -14.06 11.79 1.54
N GLY A 37 -13.11 12.38 0.83
CA GLY A 37 -12.40 13.58 1.27
C GLY A 37 -11.25 13.31 2.26
N ALA A 38 -10.92 12.05 2.55
CA ALA A 38 -9.78 11.69 3.41
C ALA A 38 -8.44 12.02 2.74
N ALA A 39 -8.40 12.05 1.41
CA ALA A 39 -7.26 12.50 0.62
C ALA A 39 -7.73 13.48 -0.46
N GLU A 40 -6.91 14.47 -0.78
CA GLU A 40 -7.23 15.50 -1.78
C GLU A 40 -7.21 14.94 -3.19
N SER A 41 -6.23 14.09 -3.51
CA SER A 41 -6.06 13.46 -4.81
C SER A 41 -5.21 12.20 -4.67
N ILE A 42 -5.16 11.37 -5.72
CA ILE A 42 -4.29 10.19 -5.74
C ILE A 42 -2.81 10.62 -5.63
N ALA A 43 -2.40 11.65 -6.35
CA ALA A 43 -1.02 12.14 -6.32
C ALA A 43 -0.60 12.68 -4.93
N LYS A 44 -1.55 13.19 -4.15
CA LYS A 44 -1.33 13.69 -2.78
C LYS A 44 -1.70 12.67 -1.71
N HIS A 45 -2.08 11.47 -2.10
CA HIS A 45 -2.46 10.42 -1.15
C HIS A 45 -1.28 10.06 -0.25
N PRO A 46 -1.51 9.91 1.07
CA PRO A 46 -0.42 9.64 2.03
C PRO A 46 0.27 8.28 1.82
N ILE A 47 -0.28 7.38 1.02
CA ILE A 47 0.31 6.07 0.75
C ILE A 47 1.75 6.16 0.21
N GLY A 48 2.04 7.15 -0.64
CA GLY A 48 3.39 7.38 -1.18
C GLY A 48 4.38 7.68 -0.06
N LEU A 49 4.04 8.62 0.81
CA LEU A 49 4.87 8.97 1.95
C LEU A 49 5.04 7.81 2.93
N LEU A 50 3.94 7.11 3.25
CA LEU A 50 3.97 6.00 4.20
C LEU A 50 4.82 4.83 3.66
N LYS A 51 4.76 4.55 2.36
CA LYS A 51 5.64 3.57 1.73
C LYS A 51 7.10 3.95 1.87
N ASP A 52 7.45 5.20 1.58
CA ASP A 52 8.82 5.70 1.66
C ASP A 52 9.35 5.67 3.11
N LEU A 53 8.50 5.88 4.09
CA LEU A 53 8.85 5.81 5.51
C LEU A 53 8.92 4.38 6.06
N GLY A 54 8.61 3.37 5.26
CA GLY A 54 8.74 1.96 5.64
C GLY A 54 7.54 1.37 6.38
N PHE A 55 6.37 1.99 6.32
CA PHE A 55 5.14 1.41 6.86
C PHE A 55 4.69 0.20 6.02
N ARG A 56 4.04 -0.76 6.67
CA ARG A 56 3.41 -1.88 5.96
C ARG A 56 2.07 -1.43 5.41
N VAL A 57 2.09 -0.84 4.23
CA VAL A 57 0.87 -0.41 3.53
C VAL A 57 0.34 -1.50 2.60
N THR A 58 -0.97 -1.55 2.47
CA THR A 58 -1.66 -2.40 1.51
C THR A 58 -2.59 -1.55 0.66
N VAL A 59 -2.92 -2.02 -0.54
CA VAL A 59 -3.84 -1.35 -1.45
C VAL A 59 -5.14 -2.14 -1.49
N ASN A 60 -6.25 -1.45 -1.35
CA ASN A 60 -7.59 -2.04 -1.27
C ASN A 60 -8.55 -1.23 -2.13
N THR A 61 -9.62 -1.86 -2.56
CA THR A 61 -10.66 -1.21 -3.36
C THR A 61 -11.75 -0.56 -2.51
N ASP A 62 -11.88 -0.98 -1.26
CA ASP A 62 -13.06 -0.73 -0.45
C ASP A 62 -14.31 -1.24 -1.20
N ASN A 63 -15.41 -0.51 -1.25
CA ASN A 63 -16.60 -0.94 -1.97
C ASN A 63 -16.46 -0.67 -3.48
N ARG A 64 -16.15 -1.71 -4.26
CA ARG A 64 -15.92 -1.59 -5.70
C ARG A 64 -17.10 -1.02 -6.47
N LEU A 65 -18.31 -1.38 -6.07
CA LEU A 65 -19.52 -0.91 -6.72
C LEU A 65 -19.74 0.60 -6.49
N MET A 66 -19.64 1.04 -5.24
CA MET A 66 -19.88 2.44 -4.87
C MET A 66 -18.75 3.35 -5.36
N SER A 67 -17.52 2.88 -5.34
CA SER A 67 -16.36 3.66 -5.80
C SER A 67 -16.10 3.54 -7.31
N GLY A 68 -16.75 2.61 -7.99
CA GLY A 68 -16.58 2.40 -9.43
C GLY A 68 -15.17 1.96 -9.80
N THR A 69 -14.55 1.10 -9.01
CA THR A 69 -13.15 0.73 -9.15
C THR A 69 -12.91 -0.78 -9.14
N SER A 70 -11.66 -1.16 -9.39
CA SER A 70 -11.17 -2.53 -9.28
C SER A 70 -9.75 -2.50 -8.72
N MET A 71 -9.24 -3.66 -8.25
CA MET A 71 -7.88 -3.74 -7.74
C MET A 71 -6.85 -3.34 -8.82
N SER A 72 -7.04 -3.78 -10.06
CA SER A 72 -6.15 -3.42 -11.17
C SER A 72 -6.16 -1.91 -11.43
N ARG A 73 -7.32 -1.27 -11.33
CA ARG A 73 -7.44 0.18 -11.49
C ARG A 73 -6.72 0.93 -10.36
N GLU A 74 -6.88 0.50 -9.11
CA GLU A 74 -6.17 1.11 -7.97
C GLU A 74 -4.66 1.03 -8.15
N MET A 75 -4.15 -0.14 -8.54
CA MET A 75 -2.73 -0.35 -8.81
C MET A 75 -2.24 0.57 -9.96
N ALA A 76 -3.01 0.66 -11.04
CA ALA A 76 -2.67 1.52 -12.19
C ALA A 76 -2.64 3.00 -11.81
N LEU A 77 -3.60 3.47 -11.03
CA LEU A 77 -3.65 4.86 -10.56
C LEU A 77 -2.43 5.22 -9.71
N LEU A 78 -2.01 4.32 -8.82
CA LEU A 78 -0.84 4.51 -7.98
C LEU A 78 0.46 4.46 -8.78
N SER A 79 0.56 3.55 -9.74
CA SER A 79 1.70 3.45 -10.63
C SER A 79 1.88 4.73 -11.44
N GLU A 80 0.78 5.27 -11.98
CA GLU A 80 0.81 6.52 -12.73
C GLU A 80 1.17 7.73 -11.86
N ALA A 81 0.57 7.83 -10.67
CA ALA A 81 0.76 8.97 -9.77
C ALA A 81 2.16 9.01 -9.13
N PHE A 82 2.73 7.87 -8.75
CA PHE A 82 3.98 7.77 -8.01
C PHE A 82 5.14 7.17 -8.82
N GLY A 83 4.91 6.76 -10.06
CA GLY A 83 5.93 6.13 -10.89
C GLY A 83 6.34 4.74 -10.42
N TRP A 84 5.48 4.04 -9.71
CA TRP A 84 5.77 2.70 -9.19
C TRP A 84 5.80 1.65 -10.29
N GLY A 85 6.82 0.77 -10.24
CA GLY A 85 6.94 -0.36 -11.15
C GLY A 85 6.45 -1.67 -10.53
N TRP A 86 6.70 -2.76 -11.24
CA TRP A 86 6.28 -4.11 -10.82
C TRP A 86 6.86 -4.53 -9.46
N ALA A 87 8.08 -4.08 -9.14
CA ALA A 87 8.69 -4.36 -7.83
C ALA A 87 7.90 -3.73 -6.68
N ASP A 88 7.43 -2.51 -6.85
CA ASP A 88 6.60 -1.83 -5.85
C ASP A 88 5.25 -2.51 -5.69
N LEU A 89 4.61 -2.89 -6.79
CA LEU A 89 3.34 -3.60 -6.77
C LEU A 89 3.48 -4.99 -6.14
N GLN A 90 4.58 -5.68 -6.39
CA GLN A 90 4.91 -6.95 -5.72
C GLN A 90 5.01 -6.76 -4.21
N TRP A 91 5.71 -5.73 -3.77
CA TRP A 91 5.87 -5.43 -2.35
C TRP A 91 4.52 -5.18 -1.67
N LEU A 92 3.63 -4.40 -2.30
CA LEU A 92 2.27 -4.16 -1.81
C LEU A 92 1.46 -5.45 -1.73
N THR A 93 1.55 -6.30 -2.75
CA THR A 93 0.83 -7.59 -2.81
C THR A 93 1.32 -8.53 -1.71
N ILE A 94 2.63 -8.60 -1.48
CA ILE A 94 3.21 -9.41 -0.40
C ILE A 94 2.79 -8.87 0.97
N ASN A 95 2.76 -7.56 1.16
CA ASN A 95 2.26 -6.96 2.40
C ASN A 95 0.81 -7.36 2.68
N ALA A 96 -0.04 -7.34 1.67
CA ALA A 96 -1.43 -7.76 1.79
C ALA A 96 -1.53 -9.23 2.22
N MET A 97 -0.74 -10.10 1.60
CA MET A 97 -0.73 -11.52 1.94
C MET A 97 -0.23 -11.78 3.37
N LYS A 98 0.83 -11.07 3.77
CA LYS A 98 1.36 -11.14 5.15
C LYS A 98 0.36 -10.67 6.20
N SER A 99 -0.59 -9.82 5.80
CA SER A 99 -1.60 -9.24 6.69
C SER A 99 -2.93 -10.00 6.68
N ALA A 100 -3.08 -11.02 5.82
CA ALA A 100 -4.31 -11.80 5.70
C ALA A 100 -4.56 -12.68 6.92
N PHE A 101 -5.84 -12.91 7.23
CA PHE A 101 -6.29 -13.70 8.39
C PHE A 101 -6.34 -15.21 8.09
N ILE A 102 -5.31 -15.74 7.46
CA ILE A 102 -5.17 -17.18 7.20
C ILE A 102 -3.88 -17.68 7.87
N PRO A 103 -3.73 -19.01 8.08
CA PRO A 103 -2.55 -19.58 8.75
C PRO A 103 -1.23 -19.15 8.10
N TYR A 104 -0.20 -19.03 8.91
CA TYR A 104 1.11 -18.55 8.49
C TYR A 104 1.71 -19.37 7.34
N ASP A 105 1.63 -20.70 7.42
CA ASP A 105 2.15 -21.62 6.41
C ASP A 105 1.43 -21.45 5.06
N GLU A 106 0.11 -21.25 5.09
CA GLU A 106 -0.66 -20.99 3.88
C GLU A 106 -0.28 -19.65 3.24
N ARG A 107 -0.11 -18.59 4.05
CA ARG A 107 0.36 -17.30 3.55
C ARG A 107 1.73 -17.40 2.91
N LEU A 108 2.64 -18.11 3.57
CA LEU A 108 4.00 -18.29 3.07
C LEU A 108 4.03 -19.08 1.77
N ALA A 109 3.22 -20.12 1.65
CA ALA A 109 3.06 -20.91 0.43
C ALA A 109 2.57 -20.03 -0.74
N ILE A 110 1.53 -19.24 -0.54
CA ILE A 110 1.02 -18.34 -1.57
C ILE A 110 2.07 -17.30 -1.99
N ILE A 111 2.80 -16.72 -1.03
CA ILE A 111 3.85 -15.75 -1.33
C ILE A 111 4.95 -16.39 -2.20
N ASN A 112 5.44 -17.56 -1.83
CA ASN A 112 6.58 -18.19 -2.49
C ASN A 112 6.22 -18.93 -3.79
N GLU A 113 5.02 -19.49 -3.88
CA GLU A 113 4.62 -20.33 -5.01
C GLU A 113 3.77 -19.61 -6.06
N VAL A 114 3.09 -18.51 -5.68
CA VAL A 114 2.20 -17.78 -6.58
C VAL A 114 2.68 -16.35 -6.81
N ILE A 115 2.84 -15.55 -5.74
CA ILE A 115 3.11 -14.10 -5.86
C ILE A 115 4.50 -13.86 -6.43
N LYS A 116 5.54 -14.39 -5.81
CA LYS A 116 6.92 -14.17 -6.26
C LYS A 116 7.17 -14.70 -7.68
N PRO A 117 6.76 -15.95 -8.03
CA PRO A 117 6.93 -16.42 -9.40
C PRO A 117 6.13 -15.61 -10.42
N GLY A 118 4.91 -15.19 -10.08
CA GLY A 118 4.08 -14.37 -10.96
C GLY A 118 4.73 -13.04 -11.30
N TYR A 119 5.17 -12.31 -10.29
CA TYR A 119 5.89 -11.04 -10.50
C TYR A 119 7.27 -11.24 -11.12
N GLY A 120 7.95 -12.34 -10.81
CA GLY A 120 9.23 -12.67 -11.42
C GLY A 120 9.18 -12.72 -12.94
N LYS A 121 8.09 -13.21 -13.52
CA LYS A 121 7.86 -13.20 -14.97
C LYS A 121 7.71 -11.79 -15.55
N LEU A 122 7.17 -10.85 -14.77
CA LEU A 122 6.99 -9.46 -15.20
C LEU A 122 8.26 -8.62 -15.00
N LEU A 123 9.10 -9.01 -14.03
CA LEU A 123 10.36 -8.32 -13.73
C LEU A 123 11.52 -8.80 -14.61
N ALA A 124 11.35 -9.95 -15.23
CA ALA A 124 12.39 -10.56 -16.08
C ALA A 124 12.52 -9.85 -17.44
#